data_4b81c4fc122f828e5bdfcd9c650b84a9
#
_entry.id   4b81c4fc122f828e5bdfcd9c650b84a9
#
_cell.length_a   1.000
_cell.length_b   1.000
_cell.length_c   1.000
_cell.angle_alpha   90.00
_cell.angle_beta   90.00
_cell.angle_gamma   90.00
#
_symmetry.space_group_name_H-M   'P 1'
#
loop_
_entity.id
_entity.type
_entity.pdbx_description
1 polymer ?
#
loop_
_entity_poly.entity_id
_entity_poly.type
_entity_poly.pdbx_seq_one_letter_code
_entity_poly.pdbx_strand_id
1 'polypeptide(L)'
;DVSAALPQALGALGHDVRVLMPAYRGLAARAPLPPVRRVIDIPAVGRWPAARLLCAAPHNGVALLLLDCPALFDRPGGPYVDASGHDHADNAYRFAFLSHVAAWLGSPDSPWPGWQADVVHGNDWPCGLAPLYLAQSAHPPSARAASVLTIHNLAFQGVFPMDVADHIAVS
;
A
#
# COMPACT_ATOMS: atom_id res chain seq x y z
N ASP A 1 2.48 -14.23 12.66
CA ASP A 1 2.82 -13.41 11.51
C ASP A 1 2.97 -11.95 11.97
N VAL A 2 4.13 -11.34 11.73
CA VAL A 2 4.47 -9.98 12.17
C VAL A 2 3.49 -8.95 11.61
N SER A 3 3.07 -9.12 10.35
CA SER A 3 2.14 -8.19 9.68
C SER A 3 0.74 -8.14 10.30
N ALA A 4 0.37 -9.14 11.08
CA ALA A 4 -0.88 -9.15 11.84
C ALA A 4 -0.66 -8.75 13.31
N ALA A 5 0.43 -9.20 13.92
CA ALA A 5 0.68 -9.02 15.36
C ALA A 5 1.10 -7.59 15.70
N LEU A 6 1.98 -6.97 14.91
CA LEU A 6 2.48 -5.62 15.16
C LEU A 6 1.35 -4.57 15.11
N PRO A 7 0.47 -4.53 14.08
CA PRO A 7 -0.65 -3.59 14.07
C PRO A 7 -1.55 -3.70 15.30
N GLN A 8 -1.85 -4.92 15.74
CA GLN A 8 -2.68 -5.15 16.92
C GLN A 8 -1.97 -4.68 18.22
N ALA A 9 -0.67 -4.93 18.36
CA ALA A 9 0.11 -4.46 19.49
C ALA A 9 0.15 -2.93 19.56
N LEU A 10 0.35 -2.25 18.44
CA LEU A 10 0.33 -0.79 18.36
C LEU A 10 -1.08 -0.23 18.66
N GLY A 11 -2.13 -0.86 18.14
CA GLY A 11 -3.51 -0.50 18.47
C GLY A 11 -3.81 -0.63 19.96
N ALA A 12 -3.31 -1.69 20.62
CA ALA A 12 -3.45 -1.89 22.06
C ALA A 12 -2.71 -0.81 22.88
N LEU A 13 -1.69 -0.18 22.31
CA LEU A 13 -0.97 0.96 22.91
C LEU A 13 -1.68 2.31 22.67
N GLY A 14 -2.84 2.32 21.99
CA GLY A 14 -3.66 3.49 21.78
C GLY A 14 -3.36 4.25 20.47
N HIS A 15 -2.57 3.67 19.56
CA HIS A 15 -2.33 4.27 18.24
C HIS A 15 -3.50 4.01 17.28
N ASP A 16 -3.83 4.97 16.41
CA ASP A 16 -4.73 4.79 15.25
C ASP A 16 -3.97 4.03 14.16
N VAL A 17 -4.15 2.72 14.12
CA VAL A 17 -3.41 1.85 13.20
C VAL A 17 -4.30 1.43 12.04
N ARG A 18 -3.80 1.66 10.82
CA ARG A 18 -4.49 1.29 9.58
C ARG A 18 -3.55 0.48 8.69
N VAL A 19 -4.00 -0.69 8.29
CA VAL A 19 -3.24 -1.59 7.41
C VAL A 19 -3.71 -1.39 5.98
N LEU A 20 -2.82 -0.91 5.12
CA LEU A 20 -3.05 -0.80 3.67
C LEU A 20 -2.56 -2.05 2.98
N MET A 21 -3.41 -2.65 2.14
CA MET A 21 -3.02 -3.76 1.28
C MET A 21 -3.84 -3.77 -0.01
N PRO A 22 -3.37 -4.40 -1.09
CA PRO A 22 -4.17 -4.56 -2.29
C PRO A 22 -5.39 -5.46 -2.07
N ALA A 23 -6.49 -5.14 -2.78
CA ALA A 23 -7.67 -5.99 -2.85
C ALA A 23 -7.43 -7.14 -3.84
N TYR A 24 -6.62 -8.12 -3.44
CA TYR A 24 -6.30 -9.27 -4.27
C TYR A 24 -7.52 -10.14 -4.56
N ARG A 25 -7.53 -10.77 -5.76
CA ARG A 25 -8.55 -11.75 -6.15
C ARG A 25 -8.74 -12.82 -5.07
N GLY A 26 -9.99 -13.09 -4.73
CA GLY A 26 -10.36 -14.14 -3.77
C GLY A 26 -10.01 -13.83 -2.32
N LEU A 27 -9.62 -12.60 -1.98
CA LEU A 27 -9.31 -12.21 -0.60
C LEU A 27 -10.50 -12.49 0.33
N ALA A 28 -11.71 -12.08 -0.06
CA ALA A 28 -12.93 -12.30 0.73
C ALA A 28 -13.31 -13.80 0.88
N ALA A 29 -12.86 -14.65 -0.04
CA ALA A 29 -13.09 -16.09 0.05
C ALA A 29 -12.11 -16.80 0.99
N ARG A 30 -10.95 -16.17 1.27
CA ARG A 30 -9.89 -16.73 2.14
C ARG A 30 -10.06 -16.35 3.60
N ALA A 31 -10.65 -15.21 3.87
CA ALA A 31 -10.94 -14.74 5.22
C ALA A 31 -12.16 -13.83 5.22
N PRO A 32 -13.03 -13.90 6.25
CA PRO A 32 -14.13 -12.96 6.37
C PRO A 32 -13.55 -11.54 6.54
N LEU A 33 -13.86 -10.68 5.57
CA LEU A 33 -13.48 -9.27 5.66
C LEU A 33 -14.49 -8.51 6.52
N PRO A 34 -14.05 -7.58 7.37
CA PRO A 34 -14.96 -6.68 8.03
C PRO A 34 -15.77 -5.87 7.01
N PRO A 35 -17.00 -5.45 7.35
CA PRO A 35 -17.83 -4.69 6.42
C PRO A 35 -17.15 -3.36 6.04
N VAL A 36 -17.21 -3.00 4.76
CA VAL A 36 -16.73 -1.71 4.27
C VAL A 36 -17.62 -0.61 4.84
N ARG A 37 -17.02 0.35 5.50
CA ARG A 37 -17.70 1.50 6.14
C ARG A 37 -17.56 2.78 5.33
N ARG A 38 -16.51 2.89 4.54
CA ARG A 38 -16.21 4.05 3.72
C ARG A 38 -15.50 3.64 2.44
N VAL A 39 -15.82 4.31 1.36
CA VAL A 39 -15.09 4.23 0.10
C VAL A 39 -14.53 5.62 -0.21
N ILE A 40 -13.26 5.68 -0.58
CA ILE A 40 -12.59 6.90 -1.00
C ILE A 40 -12.12 6.67 -2.43
N ASP A 41 -12.56 7.52 -3.35
CA ASP A 41 -12.11 7.47 -4.73
C ASP A 41 -10.71 8.06 -4.85
N ILE A 42 -9.84 7.34 -5.54
CA ILE A 42 -8.50 7.76 -5.91
C ILE A 42 -8.54 8.09 -7.40
N PRO A 43 -8.49 9.37 -7.79
CA PRO A 43 -8.52 9.74 -9.20
C PRO A 43 -7.26 9.28 -9.93
N ALA A 44 -7.37 9.06 -11.24
CA ALA A 44 -6.19 8.88 -12.08
C ALA A 44 -5.38 10.19 -12.12
N VAL A 45 -4.08 10.11 -11.85
CA VAL A 45 -3.17 11.26 -11.87
C VAL A 45 -1.87 10.89 -12.56
N GLY A 46 -1.55 11.58 -13.63
CA GLY A 46 -0.34 11.31 -14.40
C GLY A 46 -0.31 9.87 -14.90
N ARG A 47 0.65 9.09 -14.42
CA ARG A 47 0.82 7.67 -14.77
C ARG A 47 0.01 6.72 -13.89
N TRP A 48 -0.55 7.21 -12.79
CA TRP A 48 -1.25 6.37 -11.83
C TRP A 48 -2.71 6.18 -12.23
N PRO A 49 -3.23 4.94 -12.18
CA PRO A 49 -4.61 4.65 -12.55
C PRO A 49 -5.58 5.14 -11.49
N ALA A 50 -6.84 5.29 -11.86
CA ALA A 50 -7.91 5.43 -10.90
C ALA A 50 -8.07 4.15 -10.07
N ALA A 51 -8.39 4.31 -8.79
CA ALA A 51 -8.61 3.22 -7.86
C ALA A 51 -9.65 3.62 -6.80
N ARG A 52 -9.97 2.71 -5.91
CA ARG A 52 -10.75 2.99 -4.71
C ARG A 52 -10.02 2.50 -3.48
N LEU A 53 -10.16 3.21 -2.39
CA LEU A 53 -9.72 2.76 -1.09
C LEU A 53 -10.95 2.32 -0.30
N LEU A 54 -11.10 1.01 -0.09
CA LEU A 54 -12.20 0.44 0.66
C LEU A 54 -11.79 0.35 2.12
N CYS A 55 -12.44 1.17 2.95
CA CYS A 55 -12.11 1.27 4.37
C CYS A 55 -13.04 0.37 5.16
N ALA A 56 -12.53 -0.75 5.64
CA ALA A 56 -13.30 -1.68 6.44
C ALA A 56 -13.43 -1.23 7.90
N ALA A 57 -14.46 -1.72 8.58
CA ALA A 57 -14.61 -1.48 10.01
C ALA A 57 -13.39 -1.99 10.77
N PRO A 58 -12.92 -1.28 11.82
CA PRO A 58 -11.83 -1.76 12.63
C PRO A 58 -12.14 -3.14 13.26
N HIS A 59 -11.13 -4.00 13.25
CA HIS A 59 -11.15 -5.28 13.94
C HIS A 59 -9.96 -5.35 14.89
N ASN A 60 -10.20 -5.63 16.16
CA ASN A 60 -9.16 -5.60 17.21
C ASN A 60 -8.34 -4.30 17.23
N GLY A 61 -9.02 -3.15 17.06
CA GLY A 61 -8.37 -1.83 17.09
C GLY A 61 -7.62 -1.45 15.80
N VAL A 62 -7.62 -2.30 14.76
CA VAL A 62 -6.91 -2.06 13.50
C VAL A 62 -7.91 -1.90 12.36
N ALA A 63 -7.82 -0.80 11.62
CA ALA A 63 -8.62 -0.59 10.40
C ALA A 63 -7.91 -1.21 9.20
N LEU A 64 -8.67 -1.86 8.31
CA LEU A 64 -8.15 -2.42 7.07
C LEU A 64 -8.53 -1.51 5.90
N LEU A 65 -7.54 -1.10 5.12
CA LEU A 65 -7.66 -0.30 3.91
C LEU A 65 -7.29 -1.17 2.71
N LEU A 66 -8.27 -1.48 1.86
CA LEU A 66 -8.06 -2.28 0.66
C LEU A 66 -7.94 -1.37 -0.55
N LEU A 67 -6.78 -1.38 -1.20
CA LEU A 67 -6.56 -0.69 -2.47
C LEU A 67 -7.20 -1.50 -3.60
N ASP A 68 -8.39 -1.07 -3.99
CA ASP A 68 -9.19 -1.69 -5.05
C ASP A 68 -8.85 -1.05 -6.40
N CYS A 69 -7.98 -1.73 -7.12
CA CYS A 69 -7.61 -1.44 -8.51
C CYS A 69 -7.60 -2.76 -9.28
N PRO A 70 -8.75 -3.21 -9.83
CA PRO A 70 -8.88 -4.54 -10.42
C PRO A 70 -7.88 -4.82 -11.53
N ALA A 71 -7.56 -3.81 -12.35
CA ALA A 71 -6.56 -3.94 -13.42
C ALA A 71 -5.19 -4.39 -12.90
N LEU A 72 -4.82 -4.02 -11.66
CA LEU A 72 -3.53 -4.34 -11.07
C LEU A 72 -3.59 -5.55 -10.11
N PHE A 73 -4.69 -5.73 -9.38
CA PHE A 73 -4.71 -6.65 -8.25
C PHE A 73 -5.77 -7.75 -8.31
N ASP A 74 -6.83 -7.62 -9.14
CA ASP A 74 -7.81 -8.70 -9.34
C ASP A 74 -7.38 -9.63 -10.48
N ARG A 75 -6.29 -10.36 -10.27
CA ARG A 75 -5.67 -11.24 -11.26
C ARG A 75 -5.60 -12.69 -10.78
N PRO A 76 -5.64 -13.67 -11.72
CA PRO A 76 -5.37 -15.07 -11.38
C PRO A 76 -3.94 -15.27 -10.89
N GLY A 77 -3.74 -16.30 -10.08
CA GLY A 77 -2.43 -16.62 -9.48
C GLY A 77 -2.29 -16.11 -8.05
N GLY A 78 -1.09 -15.68 -7.69
CA GLY A 78 -0.75 -15.15 -6.38
C GLY A 78 -0.54 -13.63 -6.38
N PRO A 79 -0.19 -13.07 -5.22
CA PRO A 79 0.17 -11.65 -5.11
C PRO A 79 1.30 -11.19 -6.03
N TYR A 80 2.25 -12.08 -6.33
CA TYR A 80 3.46 -11.79 -7.09
C TYR A 80 3.53 -12.52 -8.42
N VAL A 81 2.86 -13.69 -8.53
CA VAL A 81 2.97 -14.60 -9.66
C VAL A 81 1.63 -14.83 -10.32
N ASP A 82 1.68 -15.11 -11.61
CA ASP A 82 0.52 -15.47 -12.42
C ASP A 82 0.08 -16.93 -12.15
N ALA A 83 -0.93 -17.41 -12.90
CA ALA A 83 -1.44 -18.77 -12.75
C ALA A 83 -0.45 -19.86 -13.16
N SER A 84 0.59 -19.51 -13.92
CA SER A 84 1.68 -20.43 -14.33
C SER A 84 2.89 -20.39 -13.41
N GLY A 85 2.85 -19.53 -12.37
CA GLY A 85 3.93 -19.41 -11.37
C GLY A 85 5.05 -18.45 -11.74
N HIS A 86 4.92 -17.71 -12.85
CA HIS A 86 5.89 -16.68 -13.24
C HIS A 86 5.48 -15.33 -12.64
N ASP A 87 6.47 -14.49 -12.34
CA ASP A 87 6.22 -13.15 -11.87
C ASP A 87 5.33 -12.36 -12.86
N HIS A 88 4.37 -11.61 -12.33
CA HIS A 88 3.65 -10.66 -13.17
C HIS A 88 4.64 -9.64 -13.74
N ALA A 89 4.65 -9.47 -15.05
CA ALA A 89 5.61 -8.61 -15.76
C ALA A 89 5.57 -7.14 -15.29
N ASP A 90 4.46 -6.70 -14.74
CA ASP A 90 4.22 -5.35 -14.24
C ASP A 90 4.32 -5.22 -12.71
N ASN A 91 4.96 -6.17 -12.02
CA ASN A 91 5.12 -6.13 -10.56
C ASN A 91 5.75 -4.82 -10.07
N ALA A 92 6.75 -4.29 -10.79
CA ALA A 92 7.35 -3.00 -10.46
C ALA A 92 6.28 -1.89 -10.37
N TYR A 93 5.43 -1.79 -11.38
CA TYR A 93 4.37 -0.78 -11.45
C TYR A 93 3.26 -1.01 -10.41
N ARG A 94 2.85 -2.26 -10.21
CA ARG A 94 1.81 -2.64 -9.23
C ARG A 94 2.19 -2.21 -7.82
N PHE A 95 3.39 -2.54 -7.40
CA PHE A 95 3.87 -2.23 -6.04
C PHE A 95 4.39 -0.81 -5.90
N ALA A 96 4.84 -0.18 -6.97
CA ALA A 96 5.05 1.26 -7.01
C ALA A 96 3.74 2.03 -6.76
N PHE A 97 2.62 1.59 -7.36
CA PHE A 97 1.32 2.22 -7.12
C PHE A 97 0.85 2.04 -5.68
N LEU A 98 1.02 0.85 -5.08
CA LEU A 98 0.74 0.64 -3.65
C LEU A 98 1.56 1.59 -2.77
N SER A 99 2.87 1.68 -3.05
CA SER A 99 3.79 2.58 -2.34
C SER A 99 3.42 4.05 -2.51
N HIS A 100 2.98 4.45 -3.71
CA HIS A 100 2.52 5.81 -4.00
C HIS A 100 1.27 6.15 -3.18
N VAL A 101 0.29 5.28 -3.13
CA VAL A 101 -0.93 5.49 -2.32
C VAL A 101 -0.59 5.57 -0.83
N ALA A 102 0.32 4.72 -0.34
CA ALA A 102 0.79 4.79 1.04
C ALA A 102 1.45 6.14 1.36
N ALA A 103 2.32 6.62 0.48
CA ALA A 103 2.97 7.93 0.62
C ALA A 103 1.95 9.08 0.55
N TRP A 104 0.96 8.98 -0.34
CA TRP A 104 -0.09 9.99 -0.45
C TRP A 104 -0.93 10.10 0.82
N LEU A 105 -1.29 8.96 1.45
CA LEU A 105 -1.95 8.93 2.77
C LEU A 105 -1.11 9.55 3.89
N GLY A 106 0.21 9.61 3.74
CA GLY A 106 1.15 10.25 4.66
C GLY A 106 1.50 11.70 4.28
N SER A 107 0.81 12.32 3.33
CA SER A 107 1.06 13.69 2.90
C SER A 107 -0.13 14.63 3.19
N PRO A 108 0.06 15.95 3.18
CA PRO A 108 -1.03 16.92 3.29
C PRO A 108 -2.10 16.78 2.19
N ASP A 109 -1.73 16.21 1.04
CA ASP A 109 -2.65 15.93 -0.08
C ASP A 109 -3.41 14.61 0.11
N SER A 110 -3.41 14.03 1.32
CA SER A 110 -4.06 12.76 1.62
C SER A 110 -5.47 12.70 1.00
N PRO A 111 -5.80 11.64 0.25
CA PRO A 111 -7.14 11.48 -0.30
C PRO A 111 -8.19 11.22 0.77
N TRP A 112 -7.77 11.02 2.02
CA TRP A 112 -8.67 10.84 3.15
C TRP A 112 -9.02 12.19 3.81
N PRO A 113 -10.23 12.72 3.63
CA PRO A 113 -10.60 14.02 4.18
C PRO A 113 -10.43 14.07 5.70
N GLY A 114 -9.61 15.00 6.18
CA GLY A 114 -9.38 15.22 7.60
C GLY A 114 -8.51 14.19 8.31
N TRP A 115 -7.83 13.33 7.55
CA TRP A 115 -6.88 12.37 8.12
C TRP A 115 -5.60 12.26 7.27
N GLN A 116 -4.48 12.19 7.94
CA GLN A 116 -3.16 11.95 7.40
C GLN A 116 -2.42 11.01 8.34
N ALA A 117 -1.64 10.08 7.81
CA ALA A 117 -0.77 9.26 8.64
C ALA A 117 0.42 10.08 9.18
N ASP A 118 0.77 9.89 10.43
CA ASP A 118 2.00 10.43 11.04
C ASP A 118 3.22 9.59 10.66
N VAL A 119 3.02 8.28 10.48
CA VAL A 119 4.06 7.31 10.11
C VAL A 119 3.53 6.38 9.02
N VAL A 120 4.31 6.22 7.96
CA VAL A 120 4.11 5.18 6.95
C VAL A 120 5.14 4.09 7.16
N HIS A 121 4.67 2.90 7.56
CA HIS A 121 5.51 1.74 7.83
C HIS A 121 5.35 0.70 6.72
N GLY A 122 6.33 0.63 5.83
CA GLY A 122 6.40 -0.37 4.77
C GLY A 122 7.02 -1.68 5.25
N ASN A 123 6.57 -2.79 4.65
CA ASN A 123 7.10 -4.13 4.92
C ASN A 123 7.62 -4.73 3.61
N ASP A 124 8.92 -5.02 3.57
CA ASP A 124 9.63 -5.60 2.44
C ASP A 124 9.55 -4.77 1.14
N TRP A 125 10.10 -5.32 0.07
CA TRP A 125 10.25 -4.66 -1.23
C TRP A 125 8.93 -4.15 -1.85
N PRO A 126 7.75 -4.77 -1.66
CA PRO A 126 6.50 -4.25 -2.22
C PRO A 126 6.11 -2.87 -1.70
N CYS A 127 6.68 -2.45 -0.57
CA CYS A 127 6.45 -1.15 0.03
C CYS A 127 7.70 -0.26 0.00
N GLY A 128 8.78 -0.72 -0.64
CA GLY A 128 10.10 -0.10 -0.59
C GLY A 128 10.17 1.31 -1.20
N LEU A 129 9.25 1.65 -2.10
CA LEU A 129 9.20 2.97 -2.72
C LEU A 129 8.41 4.02 -1.93
N ALA A 130 7.67 3.65 -0.89
CA ALA A 130 6.90 4.61 -0.10
C ALA A 130 7.76 5.70 0.55
N PRO A 131 8.93 5.41 1.16
CA PRO A 131 9.83 6.44 1.67
C PRO A 131 10.32 7.40 0.58
N LEU A 132 10.62 6.89 -0.62
CA LEU A 132 11.05 7.71 -1.75
C LEU A 132 9.94 8.67 -2.20
N TYR A 133 8.72 8.17 -2.39
CA TYR A 133 7.59 9.01 -2.80
C TYR A 133 7.22 10.06 -1.75
N LEU A 134 7.35 9.74 -0.45
CA LEU A 134 7.25 10.74 0.61
C LEU A 134 8.34 11.80 0.48
N ALA A 135 9.57 11.39 0.17
CA ALA A 135 10.69 12.32 -0.01
C ALA A 135 10.52 13.22 -1.23
N GLN A 136 9.91 12.73 -2.30
CA GLN A 136 9.62 13.49 -3.54
C GLN A 136 8.38 14.39 -3.43
N SER A 137 7.61 14.30 -2.33
CA SER A 137 6.47 15.18 -2.10
C SER A 137 6.87 16.65 -2.15
N ALA A 138 6.02 17.49 -2.73
CA ALA A 138 6.22 18.94 -2.78
C ALA A 138 6.16 19.61 -1.39
N HIS A 139 5.68 18.89 -0.38
CA HIS A 139 5.54 19.41 0.98
C HIS A 139 6.85 19.29 1.78
N PRO A 140 7.09 20.19 2.74
CA PRO A 140 8.27 20.12 3.59
C PRO A 140 8.27 18.85 4.47
N PRO A 141 9.44 18.36 4.90
CA PRO A 141 9.54 17.17 5.76
C PRO A 141 8.67 17.22 7.03
N SER A 142 8.47 18.41 7.60
CA SER A 142 7.66 18.60 8.81
C SER A 142 6.15 18.45 8.58
N ALA A 143 5.69 18.47 7.34
CA ALA A 143 4.26 18.36 7.00
C ALA A 143 3.88 16.97 6.48
N ARG A 144 4.82 16.05 6.35
CA ARG A 144 4.58 14.71 5.84
C ARG A 144 4.96 13.65 6.87
N ALA A 145 4.40 12.45 6.69
CA ALA A 145 4.68 11.31 7.55
C ALA A 145 6.18 11.00 7.64
N ALA A 146 6.60 10.54 8.80
CA ALA A 146 7.85 9.79 8.91
C ALA A 146 7.71 8.44 8.20
N SER A 147 8.81 7.86 7.74
CA SER A 147 8.79 6.55 7.07
C SER A 147 9.67 5.53 7.81
N VAL A 148 9.15 4.31 7.89
CA VAL A 148 9.87 3.14 8.40
C VAL A 148 9.77 2.05 7.33
N LEU A 149 10.85 1.35 7.07
CA LEU A 149 10.86 0.16 6.21
C LEU A 149 11.44 -1.01 7.00
N THR A 150 10.64 -2.07 7.17
CA THR A 150 11.12 -3.32 7.76
C THR A 150 11.40 -4.33 6.66
N ILE A 151 12.59 -4.91 6.68
CA ILE A 151 13.03 -5.95 5.76
C ILE A 151 13.02 -7.28 6.53
N HIS A 152 12.10 -8.17 6.17
CA HIS A 152 11.95 -9.48 6.81
C HIS A 152 12.80 -10.55 6.13
N ASN A 153 13.03 -10.41 4.82
CA ASN A 153 13.81 -11.39 4.05
C ASN A 153 14.64 -10.71 2.96
N LEU A 154 15.96 -10.66 3.18
CA LEU A 154 16.92 -10.06 2.25
C LEU A 154 17.06 -10.82 0.92
N ALA A 155 16.57 -12.05 0.80
CA ALA A 155 16.58 -12.80 -0.45
C ALA A 155 15.61 -12.24 -1.51
N PHE A 156 14.56 -11.52 -1.05
CA PHE A 156 13.56 -10.91 -1.93
C PHE A 156 13.69 -9.39 -1.91
N GLN A 157 14.35 -8.84 -2.92
CA GLN A 157 14.71 -7.41 -2.97
C GLN A 157 13.88 -6.60 -3.96
N GLY A 158 13.03 -7.23 -4.78
CA GLY A 158 12.25 -6.53 -5.80
C GLY A 158 13.15 -5.83 -6.81
N VAL A 159 14.13 -6.56 -7.35
CA VAL A 159 15.06 -6.02 -8.35
C VAL A 159 14.40 -6.03 -9.71
N PHE A 160 14.35 -4.87 -10.35
CA PHE A 160 13.78 -4.66 -11.67
C PHE A 160 14.78 -3.95 -12.59
N PRO A 161 14.69 -4.13 -13.93
CA PRO A 161 15.51 -3.38 -14.87
C PRO A 161 15.31 -1.87 -14.71
N MET A 162 16.36 -1.08 -14.95
CA MET A 162 16.32 0.37 -14.77
C MET A 162 15.39 1.11 -15.75
N ASP A 163 15.04 0.50 -16.86
CA ASP A 163 14.11 1.06 -17.86
C ASP A 163 12.69 1.23 -17.31
N VAL A 164 12.34 0.54 -16.21
CA VAL A 164 11.04 0.75 -15.54
C VAL A 164 10.99 2.04 -14.70
N ALA A 165 12.14 2.66 -14.38
CA ALA A 165 12.22 3.78 -13.45
C ALA A 165 11.29 4.93 -13.83
N ASP A 166 11.28 5.32 -15.11
CA ASP A 166 10.38 6.37 -15.63
C ASP A 166 8.90 5.99 -15.47
N HIS A 167 8.58 4.70 -15.61
CA HIS A 167 7.20 4.21 -15.49
C HIS A 167 6.68 4.23 -14.05
N ILE A 168 7.56 4.19 -13.08
CA ILE A 168 7.23 4.16 -11.65
C ILE A 168 7.60 5.47 -10.92
N ALA A 169 7.86 6.56 -11.63
CA ALA A 169 8.21 7.86 -11.07
C ALA A 169 9.43 7.85 -10.13
N VAL A 170 10.44 7.06 -10.48
CA VAL A 170 11.76 7.06 -9.85
C VAL A 170 12.71 7.81 -10.79
N SER A 171 13.08 9.05 -10.45
CA SER A 171 13.99 9.90 -11.22
C SER A 171 15.12 10.39 -10.33
#